data_29e8563f0f38990fa84ba62b3a5e1dcd
#
_entry.id   29e8563f0f38990fa84ba62b3a5e1dcd
#
_cell.length_a   1.000
_cell.length_b   1.000
_cell.length_c   1.000
_cell.angle_alpha   90.00
_cell.angle_beta   90.00
_cell.angle_gamma   90.00
#
_symmetry.space_group_name_H-M   'P 1'
#
loop_
_entity.id
_entity.type
_entity.pdbx_description
1 polymer ?
#
loop_
_entity_poly.entity_id
_entity_poly.type
_entity_poly.pdbx_seq_one_letter_code
_entity_poly.pdbx_strand_id
1 'polypeptide(L)'
;GFHREDDLPTVSGQQAAGMVADDILNGHVRGMIVEASNPLLACGNPDGRLQRAMSDLELLVSVDLFRNETGNLAHYILPATTWMERSGMPYALQSFVGCTATPYLYASGPALEPPPEVRHEWWIYVRLADKLGVTLFNNKFMSGFLKLAAKFAYTRFEFIKVPELIINGMLKKAGQPSLKRMLKNHPHGIRLPDNEGDNFLGTDRVLTEDGLVDLAPQPYVDRFNSAIEDLYQEELNSLGRMKLIGKREVKRMNSSSANSPRLVKDGTNYAYLSPQDADRIGINTLELVDVTSKFGKITIPAKITDEMMPGTVAIPQCWGHEDADGLRHAQQHPGVNSNLLAGDGRDNIEELSGMSHLSGIIVDIVKSRRPALPSSGSASSGSTAV
;
A
#
# COMPACT_ATOMS: atom_id res chain seq x y z
N GLY A 1 -9.53 19.98 -10.67
CA GLY A 1 -9.03 19.20 -9.56
C GLY A 1 -9.54 19.74 -8.25
N PHE A 2 -9.67 18.88 -7.29
CA PHE A 2 -10.04 19.24 -5.93
C PHE A 2 -8.96 20.14 -5.32
N HIS A 3 -9.31 21.35 -4.91
CA HIS A 3 -8.42 22.30 -4.25
C HIS A 3 -8.64 22.18 -2.74
N ARG A 4 -7.59 21.86 -2.02
CA ARG A 4 -7.59 21.92 -0.55
C ARG A 4 -7.35 23.35 -0.10
N GLU A 5 -8.12 23.78 0.91
CA GLU A 5 -7.95 25.09 1.56
C GLU A 5 -7.11 25.00 2.84
N ASP A 6 -6.62 23.78 3.19
CA ASP A 6 -6.00 23.49 4.46
C ASP A 6 -4.46 23.47 4.42
N ASP A 7 -3.84 24.09 3.42
CA ASP A 7 -2.38 24.26 3.23
C ASP A 7 -1.56 22.95 3.29
N LEU A 8 -2.22 21.78 3.20
CA LEU A 8 -1.50 20.51 3.15
C LEU A 8 -0.77 20.35 1.81
N PRO A 9 0.43 19.79 1.82
CA PRO A 9 1.22 19.66 0.61
C PRO A 9 0.52 18.74 -0.39
N THR A 10 0.53 19.18 -1.65
CA THR A 10 0.12 18.37 -2.79
C THR A 10 1.31 18.21 -3.72
N VAL A 11 1.65 16.98 -4.06
CA VAL A 11 2.74 16.69 -5.00
C VAL A 11 2.15 16.07 -6.26
N SER A 12 2.29 16.75 -7.40
CA SER A 12 1.75 16.27 -8.67
C SER A 12 0.24 15.93 -8.62
N GLY A 13 -0.53 16.67 -7.83
CA GLY A 13 -1.96 16.44 -7.61
C GLY A 13 -2.28 15.28 -6.65
N GLN A 14 -1.28 14.69 -6.02
CA GLN A 14 -1.47 13.71 -4.95
C GLN A 14 -1.76 14.41 -3.64
N GLN A 15 -2.65 13.85 -2.85
CA GLN A 15 -3.06 14.35 -1.56
C GLN A 15 -2.78 13.32 -0.46
N ALA A 16 -2.71 13.79 0.79
CA ALA A 16 -2.46 12.95 1.96
C ALA A 16 -3.58 11.89 2.13
N ALA A 17 -3.23 10.61 2.05
CA ALA A 17 -4.18 9.51 2.20
C ALA A 17 -4.87 9.49 3.58
N GLY A 18 -4.22 10.00 4.63
CA GLY A 18 -4.81 10.14 5.95
C GLY A 18 -5.97 11.12 6.04
N MET A 19 -6.19 11.96 5.01
CA MET A 19 -7.29 12.93 4.95
C MET A 19 -8.54 12.41 4.22
N VAL A 20 -8.49 11.22 3.65
CA VAL A 20 -9.58 10.70 2.79
C VAL A 20 -10.92 10.65 3.54
N ALA A 21 -10.93 10.25 4.81
CA ALA A 21 -12.16 10.22 5.59
C ALA A 21 -12.75 11.63 5.79
N ASP A 22 -11.90 12.63 6.09
CA ASP A 22 -12.33 14.03 6.21
C ASP A 22 -12.89 14.55 4.90
N ASP A 23 -12.21 14.31 3.79
CA ASP A 23 -12.61 14.78 2.48
C ASP A 23 -13.96 14.22 2.03
N ILE A 24 -14.24 12.96 2.36
CA ILE A 24 -15.54 12.33 2.10
C ILE A 24 -16.61 12.92 3.01
N LEU A 25 -16.38 12.96 4.32
CA LEU A 25 -17.38 13.42 5.31
C LEU A 25 -17.71 14.90 5.15
N ASN A 26 -16.78 15.71 4.66
CA ASN A 26 -17.00 17.12 4.32
C ASN A 26 -17.64 17.32 2.93
N GLY A 27 -17.93 16.23 2.20
CA GLY A 27 -18.55 16.29 0.88
C GLY A 27 -17.63 16.76 -0.26
N HIS A 28 -16.33 16.86 -0.01
CA HIS A 28 -15.34 17.22 -1.02
C HIS A 28 -15.12 16.08 -2.01
N VAL A 29 -15.20 14.83 -1.55
CA VAL A 29 -15.11 13.62 -2.35
C VAL A 29 -16.45 12.88 -2.31
N ARG A 30 -17.15 12.85 -3.45
CA ARG A 30 -18.45 12.17 -3.60
C ARG A 30 -18.33 10.86 -4.36
N GLY A 31 -17.31 10.74 -5.20
CA GLY A 31 -17.00 9.52 -5.95
C GLY A 31 -15.54 9.17 -5.88
N MET A 32 -15.23 7.87 -5.77
CA MET A 32 -13.86 7.37 -5.62
C MET A 32 -13.64 6.13 -6.48
N ILE A 33 -12.48 6.07 -7.13
CA ILE A 33 -11.97 4.86 -7.76
C ILE A 33 -10.75 4.39 -6.96
N VAL A 34 -10.82 3.19 -6.41
CA VAL A 34 -9.71 2.55 -5.69
C VAL A 34 -9.09 1.50 -6.60
N GLU A 35 -7.82 1.68 -6.93
CA GLU A 35 -7.09 0.79 -7.82
C GLU A 35 -5.98 0.07 -7.07
N ALA A 36 -5.96 -1.27 -7.17
CA ALA A 36 -4.93 -2.15 -6.61
C ALA A 36 -4.56 -1.81 -5.16
N SER A 37 -5.56 -1.43 -4.36
CA SER A 37 -5.36 -0.92 -3.01
C SER A 37 -6.45 -1.39 -2.05
N ASN A 38 -6.10 -1.44 -0.76
CA ASN A 38 -7.02 -1.79 0.31
C ASN A 38 -6.91 -0.78 1.46
N PRO A 39 -7.40 0.46 1.28
CA PRO A 39 -7.27 1.52 2.27
C PRO A 39 -7.87 1.18 3.64
N LEU A 40 -8.92 0.35 3.71
CA LEU A 40 -9.49 -0.06 5.00
C LEU A 40 -8.50 -0.84 5.89
N LEU A 41 -7.51 -1.50 5.29
CA LEU A 41 -6.43 -2.17 6.02
C LEU A 41 -5.11 -1.38 6.03
N ALA A 42 -4.91 -0.49 5.06
CA ALA A 42 -3.63 0.18 4.88
C ALA A 42 -3.54 1.55 5.55
N CYS A 43 -4.67 2.25 5.72
CA CYS A 43 -4.73 3.57 6.35
C CYS A 43 -5.12 3.47 7.83
N GLY A 44 -4.85 4.53 8.60
CA GLY A 44 -5.46 4.71 9.91
C GLY A 44 -6.98 4.69 9.79
N ASN A 45 -7.62 3.93 10.66
CA ASN A 45 -9.08 3.77 10.64
C ASN A 45 -9.63 3.77 12.07
N PRO A 46 -9.49 4.89 12.80
CA PRO A 46 -9.90 4.97 14.18
C PRO A 46 -11.39 4.63 14.32
N ASP A 47 -11.67 3.65 15.14
CA ASP A 47 -13.04 3.19 15.41
C ASP A 47 -13.90 2.94 14.14
N GLY A 48 -13.26 2.53 13.03
CA GLY A 48 -13.95 2.28 11.75
C GLY A 48 -14.43 3.53 11.01
N ARG A 49 -13.87 4.70 11.30
CA ARG A 49 -14.26 5.99 10.70
C ARG A 49 -14.12 6.02 9.18
N LEU A 50 -12.99 5.53 8.65
CA LEU A 50 -12.75 5.46 7.21
C LEU A 50 -13.77 4.53 6.52
N GLN A 51 -14.09 3.39 7.14
CA GLN A 51 -15.10 2.48 6.61
C GLN A 51 -16.47 3.14 6.50
N ARG A 52 -16.91 3.86 7.55
CA ARG A 52 -18.17 4.62 7.51
C ARG A 52 -18.14 5.67 6.42
N ALA A 53 -17.08 6.48 6.34
CA ALA A 53 -16.94 7.50 5.30
C ALA A 53 -17.01 6.91 3.90
N MET A 54 -16.30 5.82 3.63
CA MET A 54 -16.33 5.17 2.32
C MET A 54 -17.70 4.54 1.99
N SER A 55 -18.46 4.11 2.99
CA SER A 55 -19.83 3.61 2.80
C SER A 55 -20.82 4.70 2.39
N ASP A 56 -20.53 5.96 2.74
CA ASP A 56 -21.37 7.12 2.43
C ASP A 56 -21.08 7.73 1.04
N LEU A 57 -20.09 7.21 0.31
CA LEU A 57 -19.78 7.67 -1.05
C LEU A 57 -20.95 7.41 -2.00
N GLU A 58 -21.28 8.38 -2.85
CA GLU A 58 -22.27 8.22 -3.91
C GLU A 58 -21.82 7.20 -4.97
N LEU A 59 -20.52 7.10 -5.20
CA LEU A 59 -19.91 6.13 -6.10
C LEU A 59 -18.57 5.67 -5.58
N LEU A 60 -18.45 4.38 -5.29
CA LEU A 60 -17.18 3.71 -5.03
C LEU A 60 -16.97 2.62 -6.07
N VAL A 61 -15.87 2.69 -6.80
CA VAL A 61 -15.44 1.69 -7.78
C VAL A 61 -14.13 1.08 -7.34
N SER A 62 -14.06 -0.24 -7.28
CA SER A 62 -12.82 -0.98 -7.05
C SER A 62 -12.30 -1.57 -8.35
N VAL A 63 -11.04 -1.27 -8.71
CA VAL A 63 -10.32 -1.88 -9.84
C VAL A 63 -9.25 -2.77 -9.22
N ASP A 64 -9.52 -4.06 -9.10
CA ASP A 64 -8.65 -4.96 -8.34
C ASP A 64 -8.71 -6.40 -8.89
N LEU A 65 -7.78 -7.23 -8.39
CA LEU A 65 -7.73 -8.67 -8.67
C LEU A 65 -8.74 -9.45 -7.83
N PHE A 66 -9.04 -8.95 -6.64
CA PHE A 66 -9.86 -9.61 -5.64
C PHE A 66 -10.88 -8.65 -5.04
N ARG A 67 -12.00 -9.19 -4.62
CA ARG A 67 -12.94 -8.51 -3.75
C ARG A 67 -12.41 -8.55 -2.31
N ASN A 68 -11.63 -7.53 -1.96
CA ASN A 68 -11.10 -7.31 -0.61
C ASN A 68 -12.09 -6.50 0.24
N GLU A 69 -11.71 -6.11 1.47
CA GLU A 69 -12.55 -5.34 2.40
C GLU A 69 -13.06 -4.04 1.76
N THR A 70 -12.19 -3.31 1.08
CA THR A 70 -12.58 -2.09 0.35
C THR A 70 -13.51 -2.42 -0.82
N GLY A 71 -13.22 -3.48 -1.55
CA GLY A 71 -14.07 -3.98 -2.64
C GLY A 71 -15.46 -4.41 -2.17
N ASN A 72 -15.61 -4.86 -0.91
CA ASN A 72 -16.92 -5.18 -0.36
C ASN A 72 -17.85 -3.98 -0.20
N LEU A 73 -17.29 -2.78 -0.01
CA LEU A 73 -18.04 -1.53 0.02
C LEU A 73 -18.31 -0.96 -1.37
N ALA A 74 -17.62 -1.44 -2.41
CA ALA A 74 -17.69 -0.85 -3.74
C ALA A 74 -19.04 -1.14 -4.43
N HIS A 75 -19.59 -0.12 -5.07
CA HIS A 75 -20.77 -0.24 -5.93
C HIS A 75 -20.47 -1.06 -7.19
N TYR A 76 -19.22 -0.98 -7.68
CA TYR A 76 -18.76 -1.70 -8.85
C TYR A 76 -17.34 -2.23 -8.60
N ILE A 77 -17.10 -3.47 -9.03
CA ILE A 77 -15.77 -4.08 -9.05
C ILE A 77 -15.42 -4.35 -10.52
N LEU A 78 -14.30 -3.80 -10.96
CA LEU A 78 -13.78 -3.99 -12.31
C LEU A 78 -12.54 -4.89 -12.24
N PRO A 79 -12.60 -6.12 -12.75
CA PRO A 79 -11.50 -7.06 -12.67
C PRO A 79 -10.33 -6.62 -13.57
N ALA A 80 -9.16 -6.42 -12.95
CA ALA A 80 -7.93 -6.03 -13.62
C ALA A 80 -6.99 -7.21 -13.86
N THR A 81 -6.08 -7.07 -14.84
CA THR A 81 -5.05 -8.10 -15.11
C THR A 81 -4.00 -8.16 -14.02
N THR A 82 -3.53 -9.36 -13.70
CA THR A 82 -2.34 -9.53 -12.87
C THR A 82 -1.07 -9.19 -13.66
N TRP A 83 0.04 -8.98 -12.95
CA TRP A 83 1.35 -8.81 -13.57
C TRP A 83 1.82 -10.05 -14.38
N MET A 84 1.23 -11.22 -14.14
CA MET A 84 1.51 -12.45 -14.91
C MET A 84 0.72 -12.54 -16.23
N GLU A 85 -0.33 -11.75 -16.38
CA GLU A 85 -1.25 -11.74 -17.52
C GLU A 85 -0.96 -10.63 -18.52
N ARG A 86 0.07 -9.83 -18.28
CA ARG A 86 0.43 -8.67 -19.12
C ARG A 86 1.93 -8.50 -19.28
N SER A 87 2.31 -7.80 -20.34
CA SER A 87 3.68 -7.32 -20.50
C SER A 87 3.96 -6.23 -19.47
N GLY A 88 5.13 -6.26 -18.85
CA GLY A 88 5.53 -5.31 -17.82
C GLY A 88 6.98 -4.90 -17.92
N MET A 89 7.26 -3.67 -17.51
CA MET A 89 8.59 -3.14 -17.27
C MET A 89 8.54 -2.26 -16.03
N PRO A 90 9.36 -2.48 -15.00
CA PRO A 90 9.28 -1.74 -13.73
C PRO A 90 9.90 -0.33 -13.83
N TYR A 91 9.56 0.38 -14.91
CA TYR A 91 10.14 1.69 -15.22
C TYR A 91 9.88 2.72 -14.12
N ALA A 92 8.64 2.81 -13.64
CA ALA A 92 8.30 3.77 -12.59
C ALA A 92 9.09 3.45 -11.31
N LEU A 93 9.12 2.18 -10.90
CA LEU A 93 9.86 1.77 -9.72
C LEU A 93 11.36 2.03 -9.86
N GLN A 94 11.95 1.72 -11.03
CA GLN A 94 13.36 1.98 -11.28
C GLN A 94 13.69 3.47 -11.38
N SER A 95 12.77 4.29 -11.89
CA SER A 95 12.98 5.73 -12.05
C SER A 95 12.79 6.51 -10.75
N PHE A 96 11.81 6.13 -9.91
CA PHE A 96 11.49 6.84 -8.68
C PHE A 96 12.24 6.33 -7.46
N VAL A 97 12.58 5.05 -7.44
CA VAL A 97 13.16 4.42 -6.25
C VAL A 97 14.65 4.14 -6.41
N GLY A 98 15.16 4.20 -7.64
CA GLY A 98 16.60 4.13 -7.96
C GLY A 98 17.34 2.93 -7.35
N CYS A 99 16.63 1.82 -7.13
CA CYS A 99 16.87 0.94 -6.01
C CYS A 99 17.83 -0.20 -6.24
N THR A 100 18.52 -0.24 -7.37
CA THR A 100 19.47 -1.35 -7.58
C THR A 100 20.89 -0.83 -7.55
N ALA A 101 21.69 -1.34 -6.60
CA ALA A 101 23.12 -1.07 -6.53
C ALA A 101 23.82 -1.39 -7.87
N THR A 102 23.31 -2.40 -8.57
CA THR A 102 23.70 -2.72 -9.94
C THR A 102 22.55 -2.37 -10.88
N PRO A 103 22.71 -1.43 -11.82
CA PRO A 103 21.64 -1.01 -12.71
C PRO A 103 21.31 -2.10 -13.74
N TYR A 104 20.09 -2.62 -13.68
CA TYR A 104 19.53 -3.57 -14.62
C TYR A 104 18.25 -3.05 -15.22
N LEU A 105 18.14 -3.18 -16.54
CA LEU A 105 16.89 -2.98 -17.26
C LEU A 105 16.31 -4.35 -17.61
N TYR A 106 15.10 -4.65 -17.15
CA TYR A 106 14.42 -5.89 -17.46
C TYR A 106 12.96 -5.65 -17.82
N ALA A 107 12.40 -6.59 -18.56
CA ALA A 107 10.99 -6.59 -18.94
C ALA A 107 10.46 -8.02 -18.88
N SER A 108 9.16 -8.17 -18.70
CA SER A 108 8.46 -9.44 -18.73
C SER A 108 7.37 -9.44 -19.80
N GLY A 109 7.15 -10.57 -20.42
CA GLY A 109 5.94 -10.86 -21.20
C GLY A 109 4.89 -11.53 -20.32
N PRO A 110 3.64 -11.65 -20.81
CA PRO A 110 2.61 -12.39 -20.12
C PRO A 110 3.00 -13.88 -20.02
N ALA A 111 2.82 -14.46 -18.85
CA ALA A 111 3.02 -15.87 -18.58
C ALA A 111 1.70 -16.66 -18.58
N LEU A 112 0.59 -15.94 -18.41
CA LEU A 112 -0.77 -16.51 -18.38
C LEU A 112 -1.67 -15.69 -19.31
N GLU A 113 -2.68 -16.35 -19.86
CA GLU A 113 -3.78 -15.64 -20.54
C GLU A 113 -4.78 -15.15 -19.51
N PRO A 114 -5.23 -13.90 -19.58
CA PRO A 114 -6.23 -13.37 -18.66
C PRO A 114 -7.59 -14.04 -18.90
N PRO A 115 -8.40 -14.23 -17.85
CA PRO A 115 -9.79 -14.64 -18.00
C PRO A 115 -10.56 -13.69 -18.92
N PRO A 116 -11.62 -14.16 -19.62
CA PRO A 116 -12.32 -13.39 -20.65
C PRO A 116 -12.90 -12.04 -20.19
N GLU A 117 -13.23 -11.90 -18.91
CA GLU A 117 -13.84 -10.69 -18.33
C GLU A 117 -12.81 -9.72 -17.75
N VAL A 118 -11.59 -10.16 -17.59
CA VAL A 118 -10.49 -9.35 -17.03
C VAL A 118 -9.94 -8.37 -18.09
N ARG A 119 -9.64 -7.15 -17.67
CA ARG A 119 -9.12 -6.10 -18.55
C ARG A 119 -7.91 -5.41 -17.94
N HIS A 120 -6.97 -5.03 -18.78
CA HIS A 120 -5.86 -4.18 -18.35
C HIS A 120 -6.36 -2.77 -18.00
N GLU A 121 -5.83 -2.15 -16.97
CA GLU A 121 -6.28 -0.87 -16.41
C GLU A 121 -6.30 0.26 -17.45
N TRP A 122 -5.31 0.30 -18.38
CA TRP A 122 -5.32 1.32 -19.44
C TRP A 122 -6.62 1.31 -20.24
N TRP A 123 -7.17 0.13 -20.52
CA TRP A 123 -8.42 0.00 -21.27
C TRP A 123 -9.60 0.51 -20.45
N ILE A 124 -9.64 0.15 -19.16
CA ILE A 124 -10.69 0.61 -18.23
C ILE A 124 -10.76 2.14 -18.23
N TYR A 125 -9.61 2.79 -17.98
CA TYR A 125 -9.56 4.27 -17.88
C TYR A 125 -9.79 4.97 -19.22
N VAL A 126 -9.30 4.46 -20.32
CA VAL A 126 -9.56 5.04 -21.65
C VAL A 126 -11.04 4.92 -22.01
N ARG A 127 -11.70 3.78 -21.67
CA ARG A 127 -13.14 3.61 -21.89
C ARG A 127 -13.99 4.53 -20.99
N LEU A 128 -13.60 4.71 -19.75
CA LEU A 128 -14.23 5.69 -18.86
C LEU A 128 -14.10 7.12 -19.41
N ALA A 129 -12.88 7.53 -19.78
CA ALA A 129 -12.62 8.85 -20.36
C ALA A 129 -13.40 9.08 -21.66
N ASP A 130 -13.58 8.03 -22.48
CA ASP A 130 -14.40 8.09 -23.70
C ASP A 130 -15.88 8.34 -23.37
N LYS A 131 -16.42 7.61 -22.41
CA LYS A 131 -17.83 7.77 -21.97
C LYS A 131 -18.12 9.10 -21.29
N LEU A 132 -17.12 9.63 -20.57
CA LEU A 132 -17.21 10.94 -19.90
C LEU A 132 -16.88 12.12 -20.83
N GLY A 133 -16.53 11.88 -22.09
CA GLY A 133 -16.14 12.94 -23.02
C GLY A 133 -14.80 13.63 -22.70
N VAL A 134 -13.97 13.04 -21.82
CA VAL A 134 -12.72 13.62 -21.37
C VAL A 134 -11.62 13.48 -22.45
N THR A 135 -10.84 14.54 -22.64
CA THR A 135 -9.64 14.52 -23.49
C THR A 135 -8.44 14.10 -22.65
N LEU A 136 -7.86 12.94 -22.97
CA LEU A 136 -6.68 12.40 -22.28
C LEU A 136 -5.43 13.23 -22.64
N PHE A 137 -4.56 13.43 -21.63
CA PHE A 137 -3.24 14.10 -21.78
C PHE A 137 -3.31 15.51 -22.39
N ASN A 138 -4.46 16.19 -22.29
CA ASN A 138 -4.68 17.48 -22.97
C ASN A 138 -4.37 17.45 -24.48
N ASN A 139 -4.39 16.27 -25.11
CA ASN A 139 -4.03 16.08 -26.50
C ASN A 139 -5.15 15.33 -27.24
N LYS A 140 -5.91 16.06 -28.08
CA LYS A 140 -7.03 15.52 -28.83
C LYS A 140 -6.66 14.38 -29.77
N PHE A 141 -5.49 14.46 -30.42
CA PHE A 141 -5.02 13.42 -31.34
C PHE A 141 -4.67 12.13 -30.59
N MET A 142 -3.86 12.23 -29.52
CA MET A 142 -3.51 11.09 -28.69
C MET A 142 -4.74 10.48 -28.04
N SER A 143 -5.65 11.32 -27.53
CA SER A 143 -6.91 10.88 -26.93
C SER A 143 -7.77 10.10 -27.93
N GLY A 144 -7.91 10.62 -29.16
CA GLY A 144 -8.66 9.96 -30.24
C GLY A 144 -8.03 8.60 -30.61
N PHE A 145 -6.72 8.55 -30.75
CA PHE A 145 -5.98 7.32 -31.03
C PHE A 145 -6.20 6.26 -29.94
N LEU A 146 -6.05 6.62 -28.65
CA LEU A 146 -6.23 5.69 -27.53
C LEU A 146 -7.68 5.21 -27.43
N LYS A 147 -8.67 6.09 -27.63
CA LYS A 147 -10.09 5.71 -27.63
C LYS A 147 -10.40 4.75 -28.78
N LEU A 148 -9.83 4.97 -29.96
CA LEU A 148 -9.97 4.06 -31.09
C LEU A 148 -9.31 2.70 -30.81
N ALA A 149 -8.09 2.70 -30.26
CA ALA A 149 -7.38 1.48 -29.87
C ALA A 149 -8.20 0.69 -28.83
N ALA A 150 -8.74 1.36 -27.81
CA ALA A 150 -9.55 0.74 -26.76
C ALA A 150 -10.87 0.16 -27.29
N LYS A 151 -11.46 0.76 -28.34
CA LYS A 151 -12.68 0.25 -28.98
C LYS A 151 -12.45 -1.11 -29.64
N PHE A 152 -11.26 -1.34 -30.21
CA PHE A 152 -10.92 -2.58 -30.91
C PHE A 152 -10.11 -3.55 -30.07
N ALA A 153 -9.56 -3.14 -28.92
CA ALA A 153 -8.86 -4.02 -28.00
C ALA A 153 -9.76 -5.18 -27.57
N TYR A 154 -9.16 -6.35 -27.37
CA TYR A 154 -9.83 -7.61 -27.00
C TYR A 154 -10.85 -8.09 -28.03
N THR A 155 -10.79 -7.61 -29.26
CA THR A 155 -11.62 -8.10 -30.39
C THR A 155 -10.72 -8.68 -31.49
N ARG A 156 -11.31 -9.39 -32.44
CA ARG A 156 -10.58 -9.87 -33.62
C ARG A 156 -9.98 -8.74 -34.48
N PHE A 157 -10.37 -7.50 -34.25
CA PHE A 157 -9.88 -6.31 -34.95
C PHE A 157 -8.84 -5.51 -34.16
N GLU A 158 -8.31 -6.08 -33.08
CA GLU A 158 -7.22 -5.46 -32.34
C GLU A 158 -6.02 -5.23 -33.24
N PHE A 159 -5.66 -3.98 -33.47
CA PHE A 159 -4.60 -3.58 -34.38
C PHE A 159 -3.32 -3.15 -33.66
N ILE A 160 -3.38 -2.93 -32.32
CA ILE A 160 -2.24 -2.51 -31.53
C ILE A 160 -2.41 -2.88 -30.05
N LYS A 161 -1.33 -3.34 -29.43
CA LYS A 161 -1.22 -3.53 -27.99
C LYS A 161 -0.63 -2.27 -27.35
N VAL A 162 -1.49 -1.43 -26.82
CA VAL A 162 -1.11 -0.10 -26.28
C VAL A 162 -0.02 -0.19 -25.19
N PRO A 163 -0.05 -1.10 -24.21
CA PRO A 163 1.03 -1.22 -23.22
C PRO A 163 2.39 -1.52 -23.87
N GLU A 164 2.42 -2.41 -24.83
CA GLU A 164 3.67 -2.76 -25.54
C GLU A 164 4.17 -1.59 -26.41
N LEU A 165 3.27 -0.81 -27.02
CA LEU A 165 3.64 0.41 -27.72
C LEU A 165 4.34 1.40 -26.79
N ILE A 166 3.79 1.63 -25.60
CA ILE A 166 4.36 2.54 -24.61
C ILE A 166 5.74 2.03 -24.16
N ILE A 167 5.85 0.76 -23.78
CA ILE A 167 7.12 0.14 -23.38
C ILE A 167 8.16 0.30 -24.50
N ASN A 168 7.81 -0.01 -25.73
CA ASN A 168 8.72 0.14 -26.86
C ASN A 168 9.15 1.59 -27.11
N GLY A 169 8.26 2.56 -26.90
CA GLY A 169 8.58 3.98 -26.94
C GLY A 169 9.62 4.38 -25.89
N MET A 170 9.45 3.90 -24.67
CA MET A 170 10.39 4.14 -23.55
C MET A 170 11.75 3.48 -23.82
N LEU A 171 11.77 2.22 -24.25
CA LEU A 171 12.98 1.50 -24.61
C LEU A 171 13.74 2.21 -25.74
N LYS A 172 13.03 2.65 -26.78
CA LYS A 172 13.65 3.40 -27.88
C LYS A 172 14.27 4.72 -27.41
N LYS A 173 13.58 5.47 -26.55
CA LYS A 173 14.10 6.72 -25.95
C LYS A 173 15.37 6.47 -25.13
N ALA A 174 15.44 5.33 -24.45
CA ALA A 174 16.60 4.91 -23.66
C ALA A 174 17.71 4.24 -24.50
N GLY A 175 17.62 4.21 -25.85
CA GLY A 175 18.59 3.56 -26.71
C GLY A 175 18.61 2.03 -26.58
N GLN A 176 17.56 1.43 -26.04
CA GLN A 176 17.50 0.01 -25.72
C GLN A 176 16.74 -0.80 -26.78
N PRO A 177 16.99 -2.12 -26.90
CA PRO A 177 16.25 -2.99 -27.79
C PRO A 177 14.74 -2.97 -27.53
N SER A 178 13.92 -3.26 -28.57
CA SER A 178 12.48 -3.42 -28.40
C SER A 178 12.14 -4.55 -27.43
N LEU A 179 10.94 -4.48 -26.79
CA LEU A 179 10.44 -5.49 -25.86
C LEU A 179 10.60 -6.92 -26.41
N LYS A 180 10.19 -7.16 -27.66
CA LYS A 180 10.33 -8.46 -28.31
C LYS A 180 11.80 -8.94 -28.38
N ARG A 181 12.74 -8.04 -28.67
CA ARG A 181 14.18 -8.36 -28.67
C ARG A 181 14.71 -8.60 -27.27
N MET A 182 14.27 -7.81 -26.30
CA MET A 182 14.65 -8.02 -24.89
C MET A 182 14.21 -9.40 -24.39
N LEU A 183 12.95 -9.74 -24.54
CA LEU A 183 12.41 -11.03 -24.11
C LEU A 183 13.09 -12.22 -24.78
N LYS A 184 13.50 -12.08 -26.05
CA LYS A 184 14.18 -13.15 -26.80
C LYS A 184 15.66 -13.27 -26.48
N ASN A 185 16.38 -12.15 -26.43
CA ASN A 185 17.84 -12.13 -26.42
C ASN A 185 18.43 -11.82 -25.04
N HIS A 186 17.61 -11.24 -24.14
CA HIS A 186 18.02 -10.79 -22.81
C HIS A 186 16.98 -11.22 -21.75
N PRO A 187 16.69 -12.52 -21.60
CA PRO A 187 15.63 -13.01 -20.70
C PRO A 187 15.90 -12.68 -19.22
N HIS A 188 17.15 -12.39 -18.87
CA HIS A 188 17.55 -11.99 -17.51
C HIS A 188 17.80 -10.48 -17.37
N GLY A 189 17.39 -9.69 -18.38
CA GLY A 189 17.61 -8.25 -18.42
C GLY A 189 18.95 -7.85 -19.05
N ILE A 190 19.16 -6.53 -19.12
CA ILE A 190 20.38 -5.91 -19.65
C ILE A 190 21.04 -5.18 -18.48
N ARG A 191 22.28 -5.52 -18.18
CA ARG A 191 23.09 -4.71 -17.27
C ARG A 191 23.40 -3.38 -17.95
N LEU A 192 23.02 -2.29 -17.32
CA LEU A 192 23.37 -0.95 -17.74
C LEU A 192 24.77 -0.59 -17.21
N PRO A 193 25.44 0.41 -17.81
CA PRO A 193 26.68 0.92 -17.24
C PRO A 193 26.49 1.32 -15.79
N ASP A 194 27.49 1.01 -14.97
CA ASP A 194 27.48 1.48 -13.59
C ASP A 194 27.46 3.02 -13.60
N ASN A 195 26.69 3.63 -12.72
CA ASN A 195 26.81 5.05 -12.52
C ASN A 195 28.20 5.31 -11.96
N GLU A 196 29.05 6.00 -12.70
CA GLU A 196 30.29 6.56 -12.16
C GLU A 196 29.90 7.63 -11.15
N GLY A 197 29.64 7.20 -9.92
CA GLY A 197 28.62 7.74 -9.07
C GLY A 197 29.03 8.82 -8.11
N ASP A 198 30.27 9.25 -8.10
CA ASP A 198 30.70 10.08 -6.96
C ASP A 198 30.48 11.58 -7.16
N ASN A 199 30.10 12.01 -8.34
CA ASN A 199 29.99 13.43 -8.67
C ASN A 199 28.63 13.82 -9.25
N PHE A 200 27.54 13.59 -8.49
CA PHE A 200 26.23 14.09 -8.93
C PHE A 200 26.04 15.59 -8.62
N LEU A 201 26.76 16.14 -7.64
CA LEU A 201 26.73 17.57 -7.31
C LEU A 201 27.29 18.37 -8.49
N GLY A 202 26.61 19.47 -8.85
CA GLY A 202 26.97 20.30 -9.99
C GLY A 202 26.64 19.70 -11.38
N THR A 203 25.89 18.60 -11.42
CA THR A 203 25.38 18.01 -12.67
C THR A 203 23.89 18.32 -12.85
N ASP A 204 23.34 18.04 -14.04
CA ASP A 204 21.91 18.12 -14.38
C ASP A 204 21.01 17.17 -13.58
N ARG A 205 21.59 16.32 -12.74
CA ARG A 205 20.87 15.47 -11.79
C ARG A 205 20.44 16.22 -10.52
N VAL A 206 21.08 17.33 -10.18
CA VAL A 206 20.67 18.24 -9.11
C VAL A 206 19.87 19.38 -9.74
N LEU A 207 18.57 19.42 -9.44
CA LEU A 207 17.61 20.32 -10.09
C LEU A 207 17.47 21.70 -9.40
N THR A 208 18.25 21.96 -8.37
CA THR A 208 18.32 23.28 -7.72
C THR A 208 19.04 24.29 -8.64
N GLU A 209 18.66 25.55 -8.56
CA GLU A 209 19.26 26.62 -9.41
C GLU A 209 20.77 26.77 -9.21
N ASP A 210 21.25 26.54 -8.00
CA ASP A 210 22.67 26.61 -7.64
C ASP A 210 23.45 25.29 -7.81
N GLY A 211 22.75 24.20 -8.19
CA GLY A 211 23.35 22.87 -8.34
C GLY A 211 23.79 22.23 -7.02
N LEU A 212 23.35 22.76 -5.87
CA LEU A 212 23.66 22.25 -4.54
C LEU A 212 22.45 21.53 -3.91
N VAL A 213 22.72 20.62 -2.99
CA VAL A 213 21.69 19.97 -2.18
C VAL A 213 21.48 20.79 -0.91
N ASP A 214 20.26 21.30 -0.72
CA ASP A 214 19.88 21.97 0.53
C ASP A 214 19.70 20.92 1.64
N LEU A 215 20.58 20.94 2.63
CA LEU A 215 20.57 20.01 3.78
C LEU A 215 19.69 20.49 4.94
N ALA A 216 19.23 21.72 4.89
CA ALA A 216 18.40 22.32 5.94
C ALA A 216 17.31 23.23 5.34
N PRO A 217 16.39 22.68 4.52
CA PRO A 217 15.33 23.47 3.93
C PRO A 217 14.52 24.18 5.00
N GLN A 218 14.32 25.48 4.82
CA GLN A 218 13.72 26.34 5.84
C GLN A 218 12.38 25.82 6.40
N PRO A 219 11.46 25.29 5.59
CA PRO A 219 10.22 24.72 6.12
C PRO A 219 10.42 23.58 7.14
N TYR A 220 11.47 22.74 6.92
CA TYR A 220 11.81 21.67 7.87
C TYR A 220 12.42 22.20 9.16
N VAL A 221 13.30 23.22 9.05
CA VAL A 221 13.91 23.89 10.21
C VAL A 221 12.83 24.56 11.05
N ASP A 222 11.91 25.30 10.43
CA ASP A 222 10.82 25.98 11.11
C ASP A 222 9.89 24.99 11.80
N ARG A 223 9.53 23.89 11.11
CA ARG A 223 8.69 22.83 11.69
C ARG A 223 9.37 22.13 12.86
N PHE A 224 10.65 21.80 12.73
CA PHE A 224 11.42 21.23 13.82
C PHE A 224 11.43 22.16 15.05
N ASN A 225 11.78 23.43 14.87
CA ASN A 225 11.85 24.39 15.95
C ASN A 225 10.50 24.63 16.64
N SER A 226 9.40 24.61 15.89
CA SER A 226 8.05 24.80 16.44
C SER A 226 7.51 23.57 17.16
N ALA A 227 7.96 22.35 16.81
CA ALA A 227 7.39 21.11 17.32
C ALA A 227 8.23 20.43 18.40
N ILE A 228 9.52 20.74 18.50
CA ILE A 228 10.45 19.95 19.32
C ILE A 228 10.08 19.94 20.80
N GLU A 229 9.65 21.06 21.34
CA GLU A 229 9.26 21.15 22.76
C GLU A 229 7.99 20.34 23.03
N ASP A 230 6.97 20.46 22.18
CA ASP A 230 5.70 19.73 22.32
C ASP A 230 5.93 18.24 22.22
N LEU A 231 6.73 17.78 21.26
CA LEU A 231 7.12 16.39 21.10
C LEU A 231 7.89 15.85 22.31
N TYR A 232 8.80 16.68 22.88
CA TYR A 232 9.54 16.31 24.08
C TYR A 232 8.60 16.17 25.30
N GLN A 233 7.66 17.08 25.47
CA GLN A 233 6.66 17.00 26.54
C GLN A 233 5.72 15.79 26.36
N GLU A 234 5.32 15.46 25.12
CA GLU A 234 4.54 14.26 24.84
C GLU A 234 5.32 12.99 25.22
N GLU A 235 6.62 12.93 24.91
CA GLU A 235 7.50 11.84 25.34
C GLU A 235 7.54 11.70 26.86
N LEU A 236 7.75 12.80 27.59
CA LEU A 236 7.77 12.79 29.04
C LEU A 236 6.42 12.32 29.64
N ASN A 237 5.31 12.77 29.08
CA ASN A 237 3.97 12.40 29.51
C ASN A 237 3.62 10.94 29.19
N SER A 238 4.35 10.30 28.28
CA SER A 238 4.15 8.91 27.89
C SER A 238 5.05 7.91 28.62
N LEU A 239 5.87 8.37 29.56
CA LEU A 239 6.77 7.51 30.32
C LEU A 239 6.00 6.40 31.03
N GLY A 240 6.51 5.14 30.88
CA GLY A 240 5.89 3.94 31.43
C GLY A 240 4.80 3.31 30.53
N ARG A 241 4.37 3.97 29.48
CA ARG A 241 3.56 3.41 28.39
C ARG A 241 4.45 2.79 27.33
N MET A 242 3.87 2.06 26.39
CA MET A 242 4.61 1.42 25.30
C MET A 242 4.41 2.15 23.98
N LYS A 243 5.38 2.02 23.09
CA LYS A 243 5.28 2.51 21.71
C LYS A 243 5.00 1.36 20.76
N LEU A 244 3.93 1.49 19.99
CA LEU A 244 3.63 0.59 18.88
C LEU A 244 4.50 0.96 17.68
N ILE A 245 5.25 -0.02 17.17
CA ILE A 245 5.98 0.08 15.92
C ILE A 245 5.40 -0.88 14.89
N GLY A 246 5.30 -0.40 13.64
CA GLY A 246 4.89 -1.24 12.51
C GLY A 246 5.96 -2.28 12.18
N LYS A 247 5.54 -3.53 11.98
CA LYS A 247 6.44 -4.63 11.59
C LYS A 247 6.10 -5.12 10.18
N ARG A 248 7.14 -5.39 9.39
CA ARG A 248 7.00 -6.08 8.09
C ARG A 248 7.27 -7.56 8.27
N GLU A 249 6.58 -8.38 7.50
CA GLU A 249 6.82 -9.81 7.41
C GLU A 249 7.38 -10.16 6.03
N VAL A 250 8.47 -10.93 5.99
CA VAL A 250 9.21 -11.26 4.75
C VAL A 250 8.31 -11.95 3.71
N LYS A 251 7.34 -12.74 4.16
CA LYS A 251 6.43 -13.49 3.29
C LYS A 251 5.18 -12.72 2.88
N ARG A 252 5.04 -11.47 3.33
CA ARG A 252 3.85 -10.67 3.04
C ARG A 252 4.23 -9.39 2.33
N MET A 253 3.59 -9.16 1.19
CA MET A 253 3.67 -7.90 0.49
C MET A 253 2.36 -7.13 0.73
N ASN A 254 2.35 -6.31 1.78
CA ASN A 254 1.15 -5.64 2.27
C ASN A 254 -0.02 -6.64 2.43
N SER A 255 -1.24 -6.28 2.05
CA SER A 255 -2.41 -7.17 2.08
C SER A 255 -2.50 -8.10 0.86
N SER A 256 -1.77 -7.84 -0.21
CA SER A 256 -1.94 -8.53 -1.50
C SER A 256 -1.58 -10.01 -1.48
N SER A 257 -0.66 -10.45 -0.62
CA SER A 257 -0.27 -11.87 -0.51
C SER A 257 -1.05 -12.66 0.55
N ALA A 258 -2.00 -12.02 1.24
CA ALA A 258 -2.77 -12.64 2.32
C ALA A 258 -3.55 -13.88 1.87
N ASN A 259 -4.00 -13.92 0.62
CA ASN A 259 -4.77 -15.04 0.07
C ASN A 259 -3.92 -16.20 -0.46
N SER A 260 -2.60 -16.19 -0.20
CA SER A 260 -1.70 -17.25 -0.67
C SER A 260 -1.43 -18.30 0.41
N PRO A 261 -1.88 -19.57 0.24
CA PRO A 261 -1.61 -20.64 1.20
C PRO A 261 -0.13 -20.99 1.36
N ARG A 262 0.71 -20.60 0.38
CA ARG A 262 2.16 -20.81 0.44
C ARG A 262 2.85 -19.78 1.35
N LEU A 263 2.31 -18.58 1.43
CA LEU A 263 2.91 -17.45 2.13
C LEU A 263 2.32 -17.24 3.52
N VAL A 264 1.04 -17.49 3.70
CA VAL A 264 0.32 -17.35 4.96
C VAL A 264 -0.03 -18.74 5.48
N LYS A 265 0.69 -19.18 6.50
CA LYS A 265 0.49 -20.50 7.15
C LYS A 265 -0.01 -20.35 8.58
N ASP A 266 0.35 -19.25 9.24
CA ASP A 266 -0.06 -18.95 10.59
C ASP A 266 -1.45 -18.32 10.59
N GLY A 267 -2.27 -18.65 11.59
CA GLY A 267 -3.66 -18.23 11.63
C GLY A 267 -3.86 -16.75 11.95
N THR A 268 -2.83 -16.06 12.48
CA THR A 268 -2.92 -14.67 12.96
C THR A 268 -1.55 -14.00 13.04
N ASN A 269 -1.54 -12.70 13.21
CA ASN A 269 -0.38 -11.93 13.64
C ASN A 269 -0.30 -11.88 15.18
N TYR A 270 0.82 -11.36 15.69
CA TYR A 270 1.12 -11.32 17.12
C TYR A 270 1.58 -9.92 17.56
N ALA A 271 1.31 -9.58 18.81
CA ALA A 271 1.99 -8.48 19.48
C ALA A 271 3.33 -9.00 20.02
N TYR A 272 4.43 -8.58 19.41
CA TYR A 272 5.78 -8.95 19.83
C TYR A 272 6.22 -8.06 20.98
N LEU A 273 6.63 -8.68 22.09
CA LEU A 273 6.96 -8.01 23.35
C LEU A 273 8.30 -8.55 23.89
N SER A 274 9.02 -7.69 24.62
CA SER A 274 10.19 -8.10 25.37
C SER A 274 9.82 -8.99 26.56
N PRO A 275 10.70 -9.87 27.06
CA PRO A 275 10.48 -10.62 28.28
C PRO A 275 10.20 -9.72 29.48
N GLN A 276 10.92 -8.60 29.60
CA GLN A 276 10.74 -7.65 30.69
C GLN A 276 9.33 -7.03 30.70
N ASP A 277 8.79 -6.67 29.53
CA ASP A 277 7.44 -6.12 29.44
C ASP A 277 6.38 -7.21 29.69
N ALA A 278 6.62 -8.42 29.19
CA ALA A 278 5.74 -9.55 29.42
C ALA A 278 5.63 -9.91 30.93
N ASP A 279 6.74 -9.91 31.64
CA ASP A 279 6.78 -10.13 33.09
C ASP A 279 6.03 -9.00 33.81
N ARG A 280 6.23 -7.75 33.43
CA ARG A 280 5.55 -6.58 33.99
C ARG A 280 4.03 -6.66 33.84
N ILE A 281 3.56 -7.16 32.69
CA ILE A 281 2.13 -7.29 32.36
C ILE A 281 1.55 -8.59 32.94
N GLY A 282 2.39 -9.58 33.24
CA GLY A 282 1.98 -10.90 33.74
C GLY A 282 1.38 -11.79 32.65
N ILE A 283 2.04 -11.87 31.50
CA ILE A 283 1.59 -12.64 30.33
C ILE A 283 2.65 -13.63 29.85
N ASN A 284 2.19 -14.70 29.20
CA ASN A 284 3.00 -15.67 28.51
C ASN A 284 2.77 -15.62 27.00
N THR A 285 3.67 -16.23 26.22
CA THR A 285 3.49 -16.38 24.78
C THR A 285 2.18 -17.09 24.45
N LEU A 286 1.46 -16.58 23.44
CA LEU A 286 0.13 -17.00 22.96
C LEU A 286 -1.05 -16.58 23.86
N GLU A 287 -0.84 -16.00 25.02
CA GLU A 287 -1.93 -15.37 25.76
C GLU A 287 -2.41 -14.11 25.02
N LEU A 288 -3.72 -13.83 25.12
CA LEU A 288 -4.32 -12.65 24.52
C LEU A 288 -4.01 -11.40 25.34
N VAL A 289 -3.63 -10.35 24.63
CA VAL A 289 -3.48 -9.01 25.18
C VAL A 289 -4.45 -8.04 24.50
N ASP A 290 -4.94 -7.10 25.27
CA ASP A 290 -5.66 -5.94 24.82
C ASP A 290 -4.66 -4.80 24.64
N VAL A 291 -4.50 -4.33 23.40
CA VAL A 291 -3.67 -3.18 23.04
C VAL A 291 -4.60 -2.02 22.77
N THR A 292 -4.41 -0.91 23.48
CA THR A 292 -5.28 0.27 23.40
C THR A 292 -4.45 1.52 23.11
N SER A 293 -4.85 2.30 22.12
CA SER A 293 -4.35 3.66 21.85
C SER A 293 -5.46 4.68 22.14
N LYS A 294 -5.17 5.97 21.93
CA LYS A 294 -6.22 7.01 21.96
C LYS A 294 -7.24 6.87 20.83
N PHE A 295 -6.98 6.06 19.82
CA PHE A 295 -7.79 5.92 18.62
C PHE A 295 -8.64 4.65 18.57
N GLY A 296 -8.25 3.62 19.30
CA GLY A 296 -8.97 2.36 19.28
C GLY A 296 -8.33 1.28 20.13
N LYS A 297 -8.90 0.10 20.04
CA LYS A 297 -8.49 -1.08 20.82
C LYS A 297 -8.53 -2.33 19.94
N ILE A 298 -7.51 -3.17 20.08
CA ILE A 298 -7.47 -4.52 19.49
C ILE A 298 -7.15 -5.56 20.55
N THR A 299 -7.58 -6.80 20.31
CA THR A 299 -7.21 -7.97 21.10
C THR A 299 -6.40 -8.92 20.22
N ILE A 300 -5.19 -9.28 20.63
CA ILE A 300 -4.24 -10.02 19.80
C ILE A 300 -3.39 -10.95 20.66
N PRO A 301 -2.99 -12.16 20.19
CA PRO A 301 -2.06 -12.99 20.94
C PRO A 301 -0.66 -12.36 21.04
N ALA A 302 -0.03 -12.49 22.19
CA ALA A 302 1.31 -12.03 22.44
C ALA A 302 2.35 -13.05 21.97
N LYS A 303 3.52 -12.55 21.51
CA LYS A 303 4.71 -13.36 21.27
C LYS A 303 5.91 -12.71 21.96
N ILE A 304 6.46 -13.42 22.94
CA ILE A 304 7.57 -12.94 23.73
C ILE A 304 8.88 -13.30 23.03
N THR A 305 9.78 -12.33 22.88
CA THR A 305 11.07 -12.50 22.21
C THR A 305 12.12 -11.50 22.70
N ASP A 306 13.36 -11.97 22.82
CA ASP A 306 14.50 -11.14 23.17
C ASP A 306 14.91 -10.14 22.07
N GLU A 307 14.32 -10.25 20.87
CA GLU A 307 14.54 -9.31 19.77
C GLU A 307 13.81 -7.97 19.98
N MET A 308 12.94 -7.87 20.98
CA MET A 308 12.18 -6.66 21.26
C MET A 308 12.82 -5.84 22.38
N MET A 309 12.96 -4.53 22.11
CA MET A 309 13.41 -3.57 23.12
C MET A 309 12.29 -3.33 24.15
N PRO A 310 12.59 -3.30 25.46
CA PRO A 310 11.61 -2.92 26.47
C PRO A 310 10.96 -1.56 26.20
N GLY A 311 9.67 -1.45 26.52
CA GLY A 311 8.87 -0.26 26.24
C GLY A 311 8.35 -0.15 24.82
N THR A 312 8.59 -1.19 23.97
CA THR A 312 8.05 -1.24 22.59
C THR A 312 7.23 -2.49 22.34
N VAL A 313 6.23 -2.37 21.48
CA VAL A 313 5.48 -3.50 20.93
C VAL A 313 5.49 -3.43 19.41
N ALA A 314 5.85 -4.52 18.75
CA ALA A 314 5.77 -4.60 17.29
C ALA A 314 4.59 -5.46 16.87
N ILE A 315 3.76 -4.94 15.96
CA ILE A 315 2.63 -5.67 15.41
C ILE A 315 2.73 -5.66 13.88
N PRO A 316 2.72 -6.85 13.22
CA PRO A 316 2.70 -6.93 11.77
C PRO A 316 1.46 -6.26 11.20
N GLN A 317 1.67 -5.37 10.21
CA GLN A 317 0.61 -4.67 9.51
C GLN A 317 -0.04 -5.52 8.41
N CYS A 318 -1.16 -5.02 7.87
CA CYS A 318 -1.89 -5.62 6.74
C CYS A 318 -2.49 -7.00 7.04
N TRP A 319 -2.93 -7.20 8.26
CA TRP A 319 -3.84 -8.24 8.73
C TRP A 319 -5.21 -7.63 9.02
N GLY A 320 -6.22 -8.46 9.27
CA GLY A 320 -7.60 -8.02 9.54
C GLY A 320 -8.56 -8.39 8.42
N HIS A 321 -8.41 -9.59 7.85
CA HIS A 321 -9.16 -10.04 6.67
C HIS A 321 -10.50 -10.73 7.00
N GLU A 322 -11.21 -10.28 8.03
CA GLU A 322 -12.50 -10.88 8.43
C GLU A 322 -13.57 -10.70 7.34
N ASP A 323 -13.60 -9.52 6.70
CA ASP A 323 -14.65 -9.09 5.78
C ASP A 323 -14.24 -9.17 4.28
N ALA A 324 -13.23 -9.97 3.94
CA ALA A 324 -12.74 -10.07 2.56
C ALA A 324 -13.43 -11.20 1.79
N ASP A 325 -14.64 -11.03 1.31
CA ASP A 325 -15.45 -12.07 0.65
C ASP A 325 -14.76 -12.78 -0.53
N GLY A 326 -13.88 -12.08 -1.25
CA GLY A 326 -13.12 -12.63 -2.36
C GLY A 326 -11.81 -13.31 -1.95
N LEU A 327 -11.43 -13.30 -0.67
CA LEU A 327 -10.13 -13.77 -0.17
C LEU A 327 -10.31 -14.94 0.80
N ARG A 328 -10.79 -16.08 0.32
CA ARG A 328 -11.18 -17.24 1.15
C ARG A 328 -10.09 -17.74 2.09
N HIS A 329 -8.83 -17.79 1.63
CA HIS A 329 -7.73 -18.21 2.48
C HIS A 329 -7.40 -17.14 3.53
N ALA A 330 -7.43 -15.88 3.16
CA ALA A 330 -7.20 -14.78 4.09
C ALA A 330 -8.30 -14.72 5.18
N GLN A 331 -9.57 -14.98 4.84
CA GLN A 331 -10.66 -15.08 5.82
C GLN A 331 -10.48 -16.22 6.83
N GLN A 332 -9.87 -17.33 6.42
CA GLN A 332 -9.53 -18.43 7.35
C GLN A 332 -8.37 -18.07 8.28
N HIS A 333 -7.59 -17.07 7.92
CA HIS A 333 -6.42 -16.58 8.64
C HIS A 333 -6.47 -15.04 8.75
N PRO A 334 -7.52 -14.48 9.35
CA PRO A 334 -7.77 -13.05 9.25
C PRO A 334 -6.74 -12.20 9.98
N GLY A 335 -6.25 -12.67 11.13
CA GLY A 335 -5.42 -11.86 12.02
C GLY A 335 -6.16 -10.61 12.52
N VAL A 336 -5.39 -9.61 12.95
CA VAL A 336 -5.93 -8.38 13.55
C VAL A 336 -5.35 -7.15 12.84
N ASN A 337 -6.19 -6.20 12.46
CA ASN A 337 -5.76 -4.95 11.85
C ASN A 337 -5.15 -3.99 12.88
N SER A 338 -3.83 -3.81 12.85
CA SER A 338 -3.12 -2.88 13.74
C SER A 338 -3.42 -1.41 13.46
N ASN A 339 -3.90 -1.05 12.26
CA ASN A 339 -4.22 0.32 11.89
C ASN A 339 -5.51 0.86 12.54
N LEU A 340 -6.27 0.00 13.23
CA LEU A 340 -7.33 0.44 14.14
C LEU A 340 -6.79 1.21 15.35
N LEU A 341 -5.50 1.08 15.65
CA LEU A 341 -4.80 1.82 16.70
C LEU A 341 -4.21 3.15 16.20
N ALA A 342 -4.28 3.42 14.91
CA ALA A 342 -3.73 4.62 14.27
C ALA A 342 -4.83 5.66 13.99
N GLY A 343 -4.47 6.93 14.13
CA GLY A 343 -5.36 8.04 13.80
C GLY A 343 -5.44 8.32 12.30
N ASP A 344 -6.45 9.07 11.92
CA ASP A 344 -6.62 9.72 10.63
C ASP A 344 -6.83 11.24 10.81
N GLY A 345 -6.98 11.97 9.72
CA GLY A 345 -7.17 13.41 9.73
C GLY A 345 -5.89 14.21 9.97
N ARG A 346 -6.04 15.54 9.94
CA ARG A 346 -4.93 16.50 9.93
C ARG A 346 -3.96 16.33 11.11
N ASP A 347 -4.46 16.12 12.30
CA ASP A 347 -3.64 16.02 13.52
C ASP A 347 -2.81 14.73 13.60
N ASN A 348 -3.01 13.80 12.67
CA ASN A 348 -2.39 12.48 12.66
C ASN A 348 -1.59 12.20 11.37
N ILE A 349 -1.25 13.26 10.66
CA ILE A 349 -0.33 13.24 9.51
C ILE A 349 0.83 14.19 9.76
N GLU A 350 1.97 13.89 9.17
CA GLU A 350 3.11 14.80 9.13
C GLU A 350 2.82 15.91 8.12
N GLU A 351 2.88 17.17 8.55
CA GLU A 351 2.37 18.32 7.79
C GLU A 351 3.17 18.61 6.51
N LEU A 352 4.47 18.32 6.48
CA LEU A 352 5.32 18.63 5.33
C LEU A 352 5.25 17.54 4.24
N SER A 353 5.07 16.29 4.64
CA SER A 353 5.02 15.14 3.70
C SER A 353 3.61 14.62 3.45
N GLY A 354 2.65 14.91 4.32
CA GLY A 354 1.31 14.32 4.29
C GLY A 354 1.27 12.85 4.70
N MET A 355 2.34 12.31 5.29
CA MET A 355 2.39 10.92 5.74
C MET A 355 1.61 10.70 7.03
N SER A 356 0.80 9.63 7.07
CA SER A 356 0.10 9.23 8.29
C SER A 356 1.07 8.68 9.35
N HIS A 357 0.81 9.01 10.62
CA HIS A 357 1.55 8.47 11.75
C HIS A 357 1.11 7.03 12.06
N LEU A 358 1.75 6.05 11.42
CA LEU A 358 1.46 4.62 11.58
C LEU A 358 2.49 3.88 12.46
N SER A 359 3.42 4.60 13.08
CA SER A 359 4.47 4.05 13.94
C SER A 359 4.79 5.06 15.06
N GLY A 360 5.29 4.57 16.19
CA GLY A 360 5.52 5.42 17.36
C GLY A 360 4.26 5.75 18.16
N ILE A 361 3.15 5.05 17.89
CA ILE A 361 1.86 5.28 18.56
C ILE A 361 1.94 4.85 20.02
N ILE A 362 1.55 5.72 20.94
CA ILE A 362 1.51 5.42 22.36
C ILE A 362 0.35 4.47 22.66
N VAL A 363 0.65 3.35 23.30
CA VAL A 363 -0.33 2.31 23.62
C VAL A 363 -0.21 1.82 25.06
N ASP A 364 -1.32 1.37 25.61
CA ASP A 364 -1.39 0.60 26.84
C ASP A 364 -1.66 -0.87 26.51
N ILE A 365 -0.99 -1.78 27.21
CA ILE A 365 -1.14 -3.22 27.00
C ILE A 365 -1.48 -3.88 28.34
N VAL A 366 -2.56 -4.65 28.34
CA VAL A 366 -2.99 -5.42 29.50
C VAL A 366 -3.36 -6.84 29.06
N LYS A 367 -3.28 -7.78 29.98
CA LYS A 367 -3.79 -9.14 29.77
C LYS A 367 -5.29 -9.08 29.45
N SER A 368 -5.69 -9.70 28.34
CA SER A 368 -7.10 -9.73 27.96
C SER A 368 -7.92 -10.63 28.89
N ARG A 369 -9.14 -10.21 29.18
CA ARG A 369 -10.12 -11.04 29.90
C ARG A 369 -10.82 -12.07 29.00
N ARG A 370 -10.62 -12.00 27.69
CA ARG A 370 -11.14 -13.00 26.75
C ARG A 370 -10.38 -14.31 26.92
N PRO A 371 -11.06 -15.47 26.84
CA PRO A 371 -10.36 -16.76 26.84
C PRO A 371 -9.42 -16.85 25.64
N ALA A 372 -8.28 -17.53 25.80
CA ALA A 372 -7.35 -17.81 24.72
C ALA A 372 -8.11 -18.46 23.54
N LEU A 373 -7.72 -18.08 22.32
CA LEU A 373 -8.25 -18.77 21.13
C LEU A 373 -7.96 -20.28 21.27
N PRO A 374 -8.93 -21.17 20.98
CA PRO A 374 -8.65 -22.58 21.01
C PRO A 374 -7.47 -22.86 20.08
N SER A 375 -6.42 -23.50 20.61
CA SER A 375 -5.29 -23.96 19.82
C SER A 375 -5.87 -24.73 18.62
N SER A 376 -5.51 -24.36 17.40
CA SER A 376 -5.85 -25.13 16.19
C SER A 376 -5.28 -26.54 16.39
N GLY A 377 -6.07 -27.39 17.02
CA GLY A 377 -5.75 -28.77 17.27
C GLY A 377 -5.46 -29.44 15.94
N SER A 378 -4.37 -30.16 15.89
CA SER A 378 -4.04 -31.14 14.86
C SER A 378 -5.33 -31.83 14.41
N ALA A 379 -5.76 -31.50 13.18
CA ALA A 379 -6.75 -32.33 12.51
C ALA A 379 -6.16 -33.73 12.47
N SER A 380 -6.67 -34.62 13.30
CA SER A 380 -6.36 -36.02 13.28
C SER A 380 -6.62 -36.53 11.86
N SER A 381 -5.57 -37.01 11.21
CA SER A 381 -5.62 -37.78 9.98
C SER A 381 -6.45 -39.03 10.26
N GLY A 382 -7.75 -38.90 10.05
CA GLY A 382 -8.66 -40.02 9.93
C GLY A 382 -8.42 -40.64 8.55
N SER A 383 -7.50 -41.61 8.48
CA SER A 383 -7.42 -42.60 7.44
C SER A 383 -8.76 -43.37 7.41
N THR A 384 -9.55 -43.14 6.38
CA THR A 384 -10.54 -44.16 5.95
C THR A 384 -10.19 -44.52 4.53
N ALA A 385 -9.56 -45.68 4.42
CA ALA A 385 -9.49 -46.45 3.17
C ALA A 385 -10.92 -46.89 2.78
N VAL A 386 -11.35 -46.60 1.56
CA VAL A 386 -11.98 -47.50 0.60
C VAL A 386 -11.71 -46.94 -0.80
#